data_8eb388fd2b5470e2dc15d91b35281d5b
#
_entry.id   8eb388fd2b5470e2dc15d91b35281d5b
#
_cell.length_a   1.000
_cell.length_b   1.000
_cell.length_c   1.000
_cell.angle_alpha   90.00
_cell.angle_beta   90.00
_cell.angle_gamma   90.00
#
_symmetry.space_group_name_H-M   'P 1'
#
loop_
_entity.id
_entity.type
_entity.pdbx_description
1 polymer ?
#
loop_
_entity_poly.entity_id
_entity_poly.type
_entity_poly.pdbx_seq_one_letter_code
_entity_poly.pdbx_strand_id
1 'polypeptide(L)'
;SLRGLRKRDYPPSWGEHQPWAKEYGYLADYFGRLGYALTRGDFAADIAVLHPVTVFWVEGFDRQDIARSFEDLCKDLTEASWDYDLADEVLMETMAQVKGGRLLIGQGCYSVFVLPSNAVLAAPTLDLVEKLIETGGSVVYLEVPPRVIEATDQERLQRLLPFMDAAADFKALEAILAPRAKRTVTVGPIHATTASLS
;
A
#
# COMPACT_ATOMS: atom_id res chain seq x y z
N SER A 1 -3.95 -25.03 -23.94
CA SER A 1 -3.36 -24.64 -25.24
C SER A 1 -3.24 -25.85 -26.14
N LEU A 2 -3.53 -25.68 -27.44
CA LEU A 2 -3.39 -26.76 -28.42
C LEU A 2 -1.90 -27.10 -28.59
N ARG A 3 -1.58 -28.40 -28.61
CA ARG A 3 -0.21 -28.89 -28.91
C ARG A 3 0.28 -28.30 -30.23
N GLY A 4 1.51 -27.80 -30.25
CA GLY A 4 2.15 -27.26 -31.45
C GLY A 4 1.76 -25.83 -31.84
N LEU A 5 0.77 -25.21 -31.16
CA LEU A 5 0.49 -23.81 -31.35
C LEU A 5 1.45 -22.94 -30.50
N ARG A 6 2.15 -22.04 -31.17
CA ARG A 6 2.94 -21.03 -30.48
C ARG A 6 2.00 -20.07 -29.79
N LYS A 7 2.03 -20.08 -28.47
CA LYS A 7 1.34 -19.08 -27.68
C LYS A 7 2.08 -17.76 -27.81
N ARG A 8 1.40 -16.76 -28.32
CA ARG A 8 1.95 -15.41 -28.51
C ARG A 8 1.67 -14.50 -27.31
N ASP A 9 0.70 -14.90 -26.50
CA ASP A 9 0.24 -14.13 -25.35
C ASP A 9 0.88 -14.61 -24.05
N TYR A 10 0.91 -13.76 -23.08
CA TYR A 10 1.25 -14.07 -21.73
C TYR A 10 0.10 -14.82 -21.03
N PRO A 11 0.37 -15.76 -20.10
CA PRO A 11 1.65 -16.30 -19.66
C PRO A 11 2.22 -17.36 -20.62
N PRO A 12 3.56 -17.60 -20.61
CA PRO A 12 4.20 -18.63 -21.41
C PRO A 12 3.69 -20.03 -21.04
N SER A 13 3.81 -20.98 -21.96
CA SER A 13 3.43 -22.36 -21.70
C SER A 13 4.45 -23.05 -20.79
N TRP A 14 4.00 -23.61 -19.66
CA TRP A 14 4.81 -24.34 -18.69
C TRP A 14 4.64 -25.86 -18.82
N GLY A 15 4.60 -26.35 -20.03
CA GLY A 15 4.36 -27.76 -20.28
C GLY A 15 5.64 -28.59 -20.45
N GLU A 16 5.47 -29.91 -20.38
CA GLU A 16 6.53 -30.94 -20.59
C GLU A 16 7.30 -30.82 -21.92
N HIS A 17 6.75 -30.10 -22.90
CA HIS A 17 7.36 -29.90 -24.21
C HIS A 17 8.38 -28.74 -24.24
N GLN A 18 8.58 -28.04 -23.14
CA GLN A 18 9.58 -27.00 -23.07
C GLN A 18 10.98 -27.60 -22.86
N PRO A 19 12.03 -27.08 -23.52
CA PRO A 19 13.39 -27.62 -23.36
C PRO A 19 13.88 -27.64 -21.89
N TRP A 20 13.42 -26.71 -21.07
CA TRP A 20 13.80 -26.53 -19.68
C TRP A 20 12.83 -27.23 -18.70
N ALA A 21 11.88 -28.03 -19.19
CA ALA A 21 10.86 -28.62 -18.30
C ALA A 21 11.44 -29.54 -17.22
N LYS A 22 12.60 -30.18 -17.48
CA LYS A 22 13.27 -31.05 -16.51
C LYS A 22 13.91 -30.26 -15.35
N GLU A 23 14.39 -29.06 -15.65
CA GLU A 23 15.03 -28.17 -14.68
C GLU A 23 14.00 -27.37 -13.87
N TYR A 24 12.74 -27.35 -14.30
CA TYR A 24 11.67 -26.63 -13.60
C TYR A 24 11.49 -27.09 -12.14
N GLY A 25 11.85 -28.34 -11.83
CA GLY A 25 11.82 -28.86 -10.47
C GLY A 25 12.59 -28.00 -9.46
N TYR A 26 13.75 -27.49 -9.83
CA TYR A 26 14.54 -26.61 -8.96
C TYR A 26 13.82 -25.30 -8.62
N LEU A 27 13.16 -24.69 -9.63
CA LEU A 27 12.36 -23.48 -9.47
C LEU A 27 11.12 -23.75 -8.61
N ALA A 28 10.43 -24.85 -8.88
CA ALA A 28 9.25 -25.26 -8.13
C ALA A 28 9.57 -25.50 -6.64
N ASP A 29 10.69 -26.16 -6.35
CA ASP A 29 11.18 -26.38 -5.00
C ASP A 29 11.57 -25.09 -4.29
N TYR A 30 12.22 -24.16 -5.00
CA TYR A 30 12.57 -22.86 -4.46
C TYR A 30 11.31 -22.06 -4.10
N PHE A 31 10.37 -21.91 -5.03
CA PHE A 31 9.13 -21.18 -4.77
C PHE A 31 8.23 -21.88 -3.76
N GLY A 32 8.24 -23.22 -3.73
CA GLY A 32 7.52 -23.99 -2.71
C GLY A 32 8.04 -23.70 -1.30
N ARG A 33 9.36 -23.68 -1.12
CA ARG A 33 9.98 -23.33 0.18
C ARG A 33 9.76 -21.88 0.55
N LEU A 34 9.90 -20.96 -0.42
CA LEU A 34 9.65 -19.55 -0.20
C LEU A 34 8.19 -19.31 0.18
N GLY A 35 7.24 -19.88 -0.57
CA GLY A 35 5.82 -19.78 -0.27
C GLY A 35 5.48 -20.34 1.12
N TYR A 36 6.06 -21.50 1.48
CA TYR A 36 5.88 -22.06 2.81
C TYR A 36 6.40 -21.10 3.89
N ALA A 37 7.58 -20.54 3.72
CA ALA A 37 8.15 -19.58 4.68
C ALA A 37 7.28 -18.32 4.85
N LEU A 38 6.80 -17.77 3.72
CA LEU A 38 5.97 -16.56 3.70
C LEU A 38 4.55 -16.78 4.23
N THR A 39 4.07 -18.04 4.30
CA THR A 39 2.78 -18.38 4.92
C THR A 39 2.86 -18.58 6.43
N ARG A 40 4.05 -18.44 7.03
CA ARG A 40 4.25 -18.60 8.48
C ARG A 40 4.28 -17.23 9.16
N GLY A 41 3.27 -16.98 9.96
CA GLY A 41 3.06 -15.71 10.65
C GLY A 41 2.05 -14.80 9.94
N ASP A 42 1.82 -13.66 10.54
CA ASP A 42 0.92 -12.65 10.02
C ASP A 42 1.73 -11.53 9.35
N PHE A 43 1.20 -10.99 8.25
CA PHE A 43 1.77 -9.80 7.62
C PHE A 43 1.61 -8.61 8.58
N ALA A 44 2.72 -7.94 8.87
CA ALA A 44 2.74 -6.83 9.80
C ALA A 44 3.09 -5.54 9.07
N ALA A 45 2.09 -4.74 8.74
CA ALA A 45 2.26 -3.39 8.25
C ALA A 45 1.78 -2.37 9.29
N ASP A 46 2.53 -1.31 9.50
CA ASP A 46 2.13 -0.19 10.37
C ASP A 46 1.40 0.90 9.57
N ILE A 47 1.37 0.81 8.25
CA ILE A 47 0.85 1.83 7.33
C ILE A 47 -0.35 1.27 6.57
N ALA A 48 -1.47 1.99 6.61
CA ALA A 48 -2.58 1.80 5.70
C ALA A 48 -2.57 2.93 4.66
N VAL A 49 -2.66 2.60 3.38
CA VAL A 49 -2.77 3.58 2.29
C VAL A 49 -4.17 3.50 1.69
N LEU A 50 -4.88 4.60 1.67
CA LEU A 50 -6.22 4.65 1.07
C LEU A 50 -6.14 4.29 -0.42
N HIS A 51 -6.92 3.31 -0.85
CA HIS A 51 -7.07 3.00 -2.28
C HIS A 51 -8.02 4.02 -2.92
N PRO A 52 -7.59 4.86 -3.88
CA PRO A 52 -8.33 6.03 -4.33
C PRO A 52 -9.45 5.69 -5.34
N VAL A 53 -10.23 4.62 -5.09
CA VAL A 53 -11.29 4.17 -6.02
C VAL A 53 -12.43 5.17 -6.10
N THR A 54 -12.78 5.80 -5.00
CA THR A 54 -13.88 6.76 -4.91
C THR A 54 -13.68 7.96 -5.84
N VAL A 55 -12.46 8.41 -6.04
CA VAL A 55 -12.14 9.47 -7.00
C VAL A 55 -12.59 9.11 -8.42
N PHE A 56 -12.37 7.87 -8.84
CA PHE A 56 -12.74 7.40 -10.18
C PHE A 56 -14.25 7.25 -10.34
N TRP A 57 -14.97 6.93 -9.26
CA TRP A 57 -16.44 6.90 -9.30
C TRP A 57 -17.06 8.30 -9.39
N VAL A 58 -16.42 9.29 -8.77
CA VAL A 58 -16.93 10.68 -8.74
C VAL A 58 -16.49 11.48 -9.98
N GLU A 59 -15.25 11.32 -10.43
CA GLU A 59 -14.64 12.15 -11.47
C GLU A 59 -14.44 11.42 -12.81
N GLY A 60 -14.72 10.11 -12.87
CA GLY A 60 -14.55 9.28 -14.06
C GLY A 60 -13.18 8.59 -14.13
N PHE A 61 -13.10 7.58 -14.99
CA PHE A 61 -11.92 6.70 -15.10
C PHE A 61 -10.77 7.28 -15.94
N ASP A 62 -10.93 8.47 -16.52
CA ASP A 62 -9.91 9.10 -17.36
C ASP A 62 -8.82 9.86 -16.56
N ARG A 63 -8.88 9.80 -15.23
CA ARG A 63 -7.93 10.46 -14.31
C ARG A 63 -6.60 9.69 -14.21
N GLN A 64 -5.89 9.63 -15.34
CA GLN A 64 -4.56 9.02 -15.44
C GLN A 64 -3.50 9.67 -14.54
N ASP A 65 -3.67 10.94 -14.23
CA ASP A 65 -2.83 11.69 -13.30
C ASP A 65 -2.89 11.09 -11.90
N ILE A 66 -4.10 10.82 -11.38
CA ILE A 66 -4.30 10.22 -10.06
C ILE A 66 -3.81 8.77 -10.03
N ALA A 67 -4.12 8.00 -11.08
CA ALA A 67 -3.66 6.61 -11.17
C ALA A 67 -2.13 6.53 -11.09
N ARG A 68 -1.41 7.37 -11.84
CA ARG A 68 0.06 7.41 -11.82
C ARG A 68 0.62 7.87 -10.47
N SER A 69 0.07 8.95 -9.90
CA SER A 69 0.52 9.44 -8.59
C SER A 69 0.36 8.37 -7.50
N PHE A 70 -0.72 7.60 -7.55
CA PHE A 70 -0.93 6.48 -6.63
C PHE A 70 0.04 5.32 -6.88
N GLU A 71 0.29 4.98 -8.16
CA GLU A 71 1.26 3.95 -8.55
C GLU A 71 2.69 4.33 -8.13
N ASP A 72 3.07 5.59 -8.33
CA ASP A 72 4.36 6.13 -7.88
C ASP A 72 4.49 6.07 -6.35
N LEU A 73 3.46 6.44 -5.58
CA LEU A 73 3.44 6.32 -4.12
C LEU A 73 3.66 4.86 -3.68
N CYS A 74 2.95 3.91 -4.27
CA CYS A 74 3.08 2.49 -3.95
C CYS A 74 4.48 1.97 -4.27
N LYS A 75 5.05 2.39 -5.41
CA LYS A 75 6.40 2.05 -5.82
C LYS A 75 7.44 2.62 -4.85
N ASP A 76 7.33 3.90 -4.53
CA ASP A 76 8.27 4.59 -3.63
C ASP A 76 8.27 3.97 -2.23
N LEU A 77 7.09 3.64 -1.68
CA LEU A 77 6.98 2.93 -0.40
C LEU A 77 7.70 1.57 -0.45
N THR A 78 7.48 0.82 -1.53
CA THR A 78 8.09 -0.49 -1.73
C THR A 78 9.61 -0.40 -1.88
N GLU A 79 10.11 0.53 -2.70
CA GLU A 79 11.56 0.76 -2.92
C GLU A 79 12.26 1.23 -1.64
N ALA A 80 11.57 2.00 -0.81
CA ALA A 80 12.07 2.45 0.49
C ALA A 80 11.89 1.40 1.61
N SER A 81 11.38 0.20 1.29
CA SER A 81 11.14 -0.90 2.25
C SER A 81 10.17 -0.55 3.38
N TRP A 82 9.13 0.23 3.05
CA TRP A 82 7.98 0.42 3.91
C TRP A 82 6.90 -0.59 3.56
N ASP A 83 6.54 -1.46 4.52
CA ASP A 83 5.38 -2.33 4.36
C ASP A 83 4.08 -1.56 4.59
N TYR A 84 3.11 -1.78 3.73
CA TYR A 84 1.81 -1.15 3.80
C TYR A 84 0.71 -2.08 3.29
N ASP A 85 -0.52 -1.82 3.74
CA ASP A 85 -1.73 -2.42 3.18
C ASP A 85 -2.57 -1.36 2.47
N LEU A 86 -3.29 -1.78 1.43
CA LEU A 86 -4.26 -0.93 0.76
C LEU A 86 -5.59 -0.98 1.51
N ALA A 87 -6.07 0.19 1.92
CA ALA A 87 -7.33 0.35 2.62
C ALA A 87 -8.44 0.71 1.62
N ASP A 88 -9.31 -0.24 1.34
CA ASP A 88 -10.49 -0.05 0.48
C ASP A 88 -11.67 0.50 1.29
N GLU A 89 -12.33 1.56 0.82
CA GLU A 89 -13.39 2.24 1.55
C GLU A 89 -14.62 1.35 1.80
N VAL A 90 -14.96 0.47 0.85
CA VAL A 90 -16.09 -0.46 1.00
C VAL A 90 -15.80 -1.49 2.10
N LEU A 91 -14.57 -2.01 2.14
CA LEU A 91 -14.15 -2.91 3.21
C LEU A 91 -14.05 -2.17 4.55
N MET A 92 -13.54 -0.95 4.55
CA MET A 92 -13.45 -0.14 5.77
C MET A 92 -14.81 0.16 6.39
N GLU A 93 -15.84 0.44 5.60
CA GLU A 93 -17.20 0.69 6.11
C GLU A 93 -17.71 -0.45 7.01
N THR A 94 -17.37 -1.69 6.70
CA THR A 94 -17.84 -2.86 7.44
C THR A 94 -16.85 -3.42 8.46
N MET A 95 -15.55 -3.26 8.22
CA MET A 95 -14.49 -3.96 8.97
C MET A 95 -13.58 -3.02 9.76
N ALA A 96 -13.60 -1.70 9.48
CA ALA A 96 -12.68 -0.80 10.14
C ALA A 96 -13.20 -0.32 11.50
N GLN A 97 -12.26 -0.18 12.42
CA GLN A 97 -12.49 0.38 13.75
C GLN A 97 -11.30 1.26 14.14
N VAL A 98 -11.53 2.24 14.98
CA VAL A 98 -10.46 3.05 15.58
C VAL A 98 -10.39 2.76 17.07
N LYS A 99 -9.20 2.39 17.54
CA LYS A 99 -8.95 2.10 18.95
C LYS A 99 -7.57 2.56 19.38
N GLY A 100 -7.51 3.43 20.37
CA GLY A 100 -6.25 3.89 20.96
C GLY A 100 -5.31 4.57 19.95
N GLY A 101 -5.84 5.41 19.06
CA GLY A 101 -5.08 6.11 18.04
C GLY A 101 -4.58 5.23 16.89
N ARG A 102 -5.15 4.04 16.73
CA ARG A 102 -4.80 3.11 15.65
C ARG A 102 -6.02 2.77 14.81
N LEU A 103 -5.82 2.64 13.50
CA LEU A 103 -6.80 2.14 12.57
C LEU A 103 -6.69 0.62 12.51
N LEU A 104 -7.79 -0.08 12.78
CA LEU A 104 -7.89 -1.53 12.65
C LEU A 104 -8.79 -1.86 11.47
N ILE A 105 -8.32 -2.73 10.57
CA ILE A 105 -9.11 -3.25 9.44
C ILE A 105 -8.93 -4.77 9.43
N GLY A 106 -9.98 -5.52 9.73
CA GLY A 106 -9.88 -6.96 9.88
C GLY A 106 -8.86 -7.35 10.95
N GLN A 107 -7.76 -8.01 10.55
CA GLN A 107 -6.65 -8.36 11.43
C GLN A 107 -5.52 -7.32 11.43
N GLY A 108 -5.52 -6.38 10.49
CA GLY A 108 -4.53 -5.32 10.39
C GLY A 108 -4.69 -4.26 11.48
N CYS A 109 -3.57 -3.68 11.93
CA CYS A 109 -3.53 -2.66 12.97
C CYS A 109 -2.48 -1.60 12.63
N TYR A 110 -2.94 -0.46 12.12
CA TYR A 110 -2.10 0.54 11.50
C TYR A 110 -1.90 1.76 12.40
N SER A 111 -0.66 2.23 12.44
CA SER A 111 -0.26 3.43 13.19
C SER A 111 -0.45 4.70 12.39
N VAL A 112 -0.36 4.60 11.07
CA VAL A 112 -0.46 5.73 10.14
C VAL A 112 -1.45 5.41 9.03
N PHE A 113 -2.36 6.34 8.77
CA PHE A 113 -3.27 6.30 7.64
C PHE A 113 -2.84 7.33 6.60
N VAL A 114 -2.43 6.87 5.42
CA VAL A 114 -1.93 7.71 4.33
C VAL A 114 -3.03 7.90 3.29
N LEU A 115 -3.34 9.15 3.01
CA LEU A 115 -4.26 9.58 1.96
C LEU A 115 -3.43 9.99 0.74
N PRO A 116 -3.55 9.33 -0.41
CA PRO A 116 -2.84 9.70 -1.62
C PRO A 116 -3.29 11.08 -2.11
N SER A 117 -2.50 11.69 -2.99
CA SER A 117 -2.79 12.98 -3.59
C SER A 117 -4.19 12.98 -4.25
N ASN A 118 -4.96 14.04 -4.05
CA ASN A 118 -6.31 14.20 -4.57
C ASN A 118 -7.33 13.14 -4.08
N ALA A 119 -7.13 12.51 -2.94
CA ALA A 119 -8.10 11.57 -2.39
C ALA A 119 -9.49 12.19 -2.24
N VAL A 120 -10.52 11.42 -2.55
CA VAL A 120 -11.93 11.78 -2.27
C VAL A 120 -12.46 10.79 -1.26
N LEU A 121 -12.93 11.28 -0.11
CA LEU A 121 -13.38 10.47 1.01
C LEU A 121 -14.91 10.30 0.98
N ALA A 122 -15.37 9.08 1.15
CA ALA A 122 -16.76 8.80 1.49
C ALA A 122 -17.03 9.19 2.96
N ALA A 123 -18.29 9.46 3.29
CA ALA A 123 -18.68 9.85 4.65
C ALA A 123 -18.22 8.85 5.74
N PRO A 124 -18.35 7.51 5.59
CA PRO A 124 -17.84 6.56 6.57
C PRO A 124 -16.31 6.64 6.77
N THR A 125 -15.55 6.90 5.69
CA THR A 125 -14.11 7.10 5.77
C THR A 125 -13.76 8.39 6.52
N LEU A 126 -14.52 9.46 6.29
CA LEU A 126 -14.35 10.71 7.04
C LEU A 126 -14.64 10.51 8.54
N ASP A 127 -15.63 9.70 8.90
CA ASP A 127 -15.93 9.32 10.30
C ASP A 127 -14.74 8.61 10.95
N LEU A 128 -14.09 7.70 10.23
CA LEU A 128 -12.90 7.00 10.72
C LEU A 128 -11.71 7.95 10.88
N VAL A 129 -11.51 8.86 9.92
CA VAL A 129 -10.44 9.88 9.97
C VAL A 129 -10.63 10.79 11.17
N GLU A 130 -11.83 11.32 11.39
CA GLU A 130 -12.13 12.17 12.55
C GLU A 130 -11.85 11.44 13.86
N LYS A 131 -12.38 10.23 14.01
CA LYS A 131 -12.16 9.41 15.20
C LYS A 131 -10.68 9.05 15.41
N LEU A 132 -9.93 8.82 14.33
CA LEU A 132 -8.50 8.54 14.41
C LEU A 132 -7.74 9.76 14.95
N ILE A 133 -8.04 10.95 14.45
CA ILE A 133 -7.47 12.21 14.90
C ILE A 133 -7.84 12.47 16.38
N GLU A 134 -9.11 12.34 16.75
CA GLU A 134 -9.60 12.54 18.12
C GLU A 134 -8.93 11.62 19.14
N THR A 135 -8.56 10.42 18.73
CA THR A 135 -7.88 9.44 19.59
C THR A 135 -6.35 9.54 19.54
N GLY A 136 -5.80 10.56 18.87
CA GLY A 136 -4.37 10.83 18.77
C GLY A 136 -3.65 9.97 17.73
N GLY A 137 -4.38 9.41 16.76
CA GLY A 137 -3.81 8.67 15.62
C GLY A 137 -3.24 9.59 14.54
N SER A 138 -2.45 9.03 13.66
CA SER A 138 -1.76 9.77 12.59
C SER A 138 -2.48 9.59 11.25
N VAL A 139 -2.88 10.71 10.65
CA VAL A 139 -3.40 10.79 9.29
C VAL A 139 -2.48 11.71 8.50
N VAL A 140 -2.03 11.25 7.34
CA VAL A 140 -1.12 11.99 6.47
C VAL A 140 -1.75 12.10 5.09
N TYR A 141 -1.75 13.27 4.47
CA TYR A 141 -2.10 13.42 3.07
C TYR A 141 -0.89 13.84 2.23
N LEU A 142 -0.88 13.39 0.98
CA LEU A 142 0.20 13.66 0.04
C LEU A 142 -0.18 14.84 -0.88
N GLU A 143 0.74 15.81 -1.05
CA GLU A 143 0.66 16.95 -1.98
C GLU A 143 -0.63 17.77 -1.88
N VAL A 144 -1.75 17.20 -2.35
CA VAL A 144 -3.05 17.88 -2.42
C VAL A 144 -3.97 17.34 -1.32
N PRO A 145 -4.54 18.22 -0.49
CA PRO A 145 -5.47 17.81 0.55
C PRO A 145 -6.64 16.99 0.01
N PRO A 146 -7.15 16.04 0.81
CA PRO A 146 -8.32 15.27 0.43
C PRO A 146 -9.56 16.15 0.29
N ARG A 147 -10.55 15.63 -0.43
CA ARG A 147 -11.90 16.19 -0.59
C ARG A 147 -12.93 15.19 -0.10
N VAL A 148 -14.16 15.59 0.00
CA VAL A 148 -15.30 14.71 0.34
C VAL A 148 -16.29 14.67 -0.81
N ILE A 149 -17.10 13.60 -0.86
CA ILE A 149 -18.14 13.45 -1.89
C ILE A 149 -19.25 14.49 -1.63
N GLU A 150 -19.74 14.56 -0.39
CA GLU A 150 -20.86 15.40 -0.04
C GLU A 150 -20.41 16.81 0.36
N ALA A 151 -21.00 17.82 -0.26
CA ALA A 151 -20.70 19.22 0.07
C ALA A 151 -20.96 19.56 1.55
N THR A 152 -21.90 18.88 2.21
CA THR A 152 -22.21 19.03 3.62
C THR A 152 -21.05 18.63 4.54
N ASP A 153 -20.21 17.71 4.12
CA ASP A 153 -19.05 17.25 4.89
C ASP A 153 -17.80 18.12 4.69
N GLN A 154 -17.85 19.06 3.75
CA GLN A 154 -16.70 19.91 3.42
C GLN A 154 -16.24 20.76 4.60
N GLU A 155 -17.15 21.35 5.36
CA GLU A 155 -16.81 22.15 6.56
C GLU A 155 -16.20 21.25 7.65
N ARG A 156 -16.67 20.03 7.77
CA ARG A 156 -16.14 19.03 8.70
C ARG A 156 -14.71 18.67 8.35
N LEU A 157 -14.44 18.36 7.08
CA LEU A 157 -13.09 18.10 6.59
C LEU A 157 -12.15 19.28 6.84
N GLN A 158 -12.59 20.51 6.55
CA GLN A 158 -11.78 21.72 6.77
C GLN A 158 -11.35 21.89 8.23
N ARG A 159 -12.18 21.48 9.18
CA ARG A 159 -11.83 21.50 10.61
C ARG A 159 -10.79 20.42 10.98
N LEU A 160 -10.73 19.31 10.23
CA LEU A 160 -9.82 18.20 10.49
C LEU A 160 -8.44 18.41 9.84
N LEU A 161 -8.36 19.12 8.70
CA LEU A 161 -7.12 19.33 7.97
C LEU A 161 -5.93 19.85 8.82
N PRO A 162 -6.12 20.79 9.77
CA PRO A 162 -5.02 21.26 10.62
C PRO A 162 -4.42 20.20 11.56
N PHE A 163 -5.12 19.08 11.75
CA PHE A 163 -4.68 17.95 12.59
C PHE A 163 -4.12 16.80 11.78
N MET A 164 -4.10 16.91 10.44
CA MET A 164 -3.45 15.97 9.55
C MET A 164 -2.04 16.47 9.21
N ASP A 165 -1.11 15.54 9.06
CA ASP A 165 0.21 15.87 8.55
C ASP A 165 0.14 16.07 7.02
N ALA A 166 0.81 17.10 6.51
CA ALA A 166 0.91 17.36 5.08
C ALA A 166 2.29 16.94 4.57
N ALA A 167 2.35 16.02 3.65
CA ALA A 167 3.58 15.61 2.98
C ALA A 167 3.63 16.22 1.56
N ALA A 168 4.55 17.12 1.31
CA ALA A 168 4.69 17.78 0.02
C ALA A 168 5.25 16.86 -1.08
N ASP A 169 5.95 15.80 -0.69
CA ASP A 169 6.56 14.79 -1.54
C ASP A 169 6.80 13.51 -0.75
N PHE A 170 7.32 12.48 -1.42
CA PHE A 170 7.64 11.21 -0.77
C PHE A 170 8.69 11.35 0.34
N LYS A 171 9.69 12.22 0.18
CA LYS A 171 10.72 12.47 1.21
C LYS A 171 10.12 13.07 2.49
N ALA A 172 9.17 13.99 2.35
CA ALA A 172 8.43 14.52 3.49
C ALA A 172 7.57 13.43 4.15
N LEU A 173 6.93 12.56 3.35
CA LEU A 173 6.19 11.41 3.86
C LEU A 173 7.10 10.49 4.67
N GLU A 174 8.29 10.13 4.17
CA GLU A 174 9.26 9.30 4.91
C GLU A 174 9.64 9.90 6.26
N ALA A 175 9.86 11.21 6.30
CA ALA A 175 10.19 11.90 7.55
C ALA A 175 9.05 11.83 8.58
N ILE A 176 7.79 11.82 8.11
CA ILE A 176 6.60 11.64 8.96
C ILE A 176 6.45 10.19 9.40
N LEU A 177 6.72 9.22 8.52
CA LEU A 177 6.59 7.80 8.81
C LEU A 177 7.65 7.30 9.80
N ALA A 178 8.88 7.76 9.67
CA ALA A 178 10.03 7.25 10.42
C ALA A 178 9.85 7.18 11.96
N PRO A 179 9.24 8.15 12.64
CA PRO A 179 8.97 8.06 14.08
C PRO A 179 7.70 7.25 14.44
N ARG A 180 6.85 6.90 13.47
CA ARG A 180 5.48 6.37 13.70
C ARG A 180 5.29 4.93 13.22
N ALA A 181 6.05 4.51 12.21
CA ALA A 181 5.96 3.20 11.60
C ALA A 181 7.32 2.51 11.63
N LYS A 182 7.32 1.18 11.64
CA LYS A 182 8.55 0.40 11.60
C LYS A 182 8.80 -0.11 10.20
N ARG A 183 10.04 -0.03 9.74
CA ARG A 183 10.48 -0.79 8.57
C ARG A 183 10.71 -2.23 8.98
N THR A 184 10.11 -3.17 8.27
CA THR A 184 10.31 -4.60 8.51
C THR A 184 11.64 -5.09 7.99
N VAL A 185 12.19 -4.43 6.98
CA VAL A 185 13.53 -4.74 6.43
C VAL A 185 14.41 -3.53 6.54
N THR A 186 15.56 -3.69 7.18
CA THR A 186 16.64 -2.70 7.19
C THR A 186 17.84 -3.30 6.46
N VAL A 187 18.21 -2.74 5.31
CA VAL A 187 19.41 -3.14 4.59
C VAL A 187 20.60 -2.43 5.24
N GLY A 188 21.41 -3.20 5.96
CA GLY A 188 22.69 -2.72 6.49
C GLY A 188 23.70 -2.51 5.36
N PRO A 189 24.82 -1.80 5.60
CA PRO A 189 25.86 -1.62 4.62
C PRO A 189 26.40 -2.98 4.15
N ILE A 190 26.38 -3.22 2.84
CA ILE A 190 26.97 -4.41 2.24
C ILE A 190 28.49 -4.27 2.40
N HIS A 191 29.06 -4.96 3.36
CA HIS A 191 30.51 -5.13 3.42
C HIS A 191 30.92 -6.08 2.29
N ALA A 192 31.37 -5.52 1.17
CA ALA A 192 32.00 -6.30 0.12
C ALA A 192 33.30 -6.89 0.70
N THR A 193 33.24 -8.15 1.12
CA THR A 193 34.44 -8.92 1.46
C THR A 193 35.11 -9.24 0.12
N THR A 194 36.08 -8.44 -0.27
CA THR A 194 37.01 -8.81 -1.34
C THR A 194 37.87 -9.97 -0.83
N ALA A 195 37.40 -11.19 -1.11
CA ALA A 195 38.25 -12.36 -0.98
C ALA A 195 39.30 -12.26 -2.08
N SER A 196 40.53 -11.87 -1.72
CA SER A 196 41.69 -11.99 -2.58
C SER A 196 41.95 -13.50 -2.77
N LEU A 197 41.64 -14.00 -3.95
CA LEU A 197 42.14 -15.30 -4.39
C LEU A 197 43.65 -15.15 -4.63
N SER A 198 44.43 -15.67 -3.71
CA SER A 198 45.87 -15.95 -3.87
C SER A 198 46.07 -17.35 -4.42
#